data_468ae38b6d9cb0c4fbee4d1cc7631db1
#
_entry.id   468ae38b6d9cb0c4fbee4d1cc7631db1
#
_cell.length_a   1.000
_cell.length_b   1.000
_cell.length_c   1.000
_cell.angle_alpha   90.00
_cell.angle_beta   90.00
_cell.angle_gamma   90.00
#
_symmetry.space_group_name_H-M   'P 1'
#
loop_
_entity.id
_entity.type
_entity.pdbx_description
1 polymer ?
#
loop_
_entity_poly.entity_id
_entity_poly.type
_entity_poly.pdbx_seq_one_letter_code
_entity_poly.pdbx_strand_id
1 'polypeptide(L)'
;MKNNASMATWTVMIALILTLQLSGAFLCMAAEPEGAKANEESEEDLAKKAQNPVADMISIPLQNNFNFNYGSQNHMQYVGNLQPVIPIHATENWNVITRTIMPVIYQPELAPNMGDVWGLGDIQLTAFLSPSKPGGTIWGVGPIIQAPSGTDNTTTSGKWAAGPSAAALRMDGHWVYGALVNYLSSFAGQSDRGAVSQWLLQPFLNYNLPHGWYLTSSPIITANMMAEDSQVWTVPLGGGAGRIVRIGKLPFNIQLQGFYNVAHPDAGPEWSIRFQIQLLLPQ
;
A
#
# COMPACT_ATOMS: atom_id res chain seq x y z
N MET A 1 -7.66 -18.75 -29.65
CA MET A 1 -8.95 -18.45 -29.02
C MET A 1 -9.14 -19.23 -27.69
N LYS A 2 -8.22 -19.11 -26.72
CA LYS A 2 -8.34 -19.83 -25.42
C LYS A 2 -8.22 -18.94 -24.15
N ASN A 3 -8.11 -17.61 -24.30
CA ASN A 3 -7.87 -16.73 -23.14
C ASN A 3 -9.09 -15.97 -22.60
N ASN A 4 -10.24 -16.00 -23.29
CA ASN A 4 -11.39 -15.18 -22.88
C ASN A 4 -12.17 -15.73 -21.68
N ALA A 5 -12.13 -17.05 -21.43
CA ALA A 5 -12.82 -17.64 -20.28
C ALA A 5 -12.10 -17.40 -18.95
N SER A 6 -10.77 -17.31 -18.98
CA SER A 6 -9.95 -16.98 -17.79
C SER A 6 -10.20 -15.55 -17.31
N MET A 7 -10.19 -14.57 -18.23
CA MET A 7 -10.37 -13.15 -17.87
C MET A 7 -11.74 -12.88 -17.24
N ALA A 8 -12.81 -13.48 -17.77
CA ALA A 8 -14.17 -13.29 -17.22
C ALA A 8 -14.30 -13.83 -15.79
N THR A 9 -13.69 -14.97 -15.49
CA THR A 9 -13.72 -15.58 -14.15
C THR A 9 -12.96 -14.71 -13.13
N TRP A 10 -11.86 -14.09 -13.54
CA TRP A 10 -11.05 -13.21 -12.70
C TRP A 10 -11.71 -11.87 -12.43
N THR A 11 -12.37 -11.28 -13.43
CA THR A 11 -13.13 -10.05 -13.26
C THR A 11 -14.26 -10.23 -12.24
N VAL A 12 -14.92 -11.38 -12.25
CA VAL A 12 -15.98 -11.73 -11.29
C VAL A 12 -15.41 -11.91 -9.88
N MET A 13 -14.24 -12.54 -9.73
CA MET A 13 -13.61 -12.76 -8.42
C MET A 13 -13.10 -11.46 -7.81
N ILE A 14 -12.49 -10.60 -8.61
CA ILE A 14 -12.05 -9.25 -8.18
C ILE A 14 -13.25 -8.37 -7.80
N ALA A 15 -14.32 -8.41 -8.60
CA ALA A 15 -15.56 -7.72 -8.30
C ALA A 15 -16.19 -8.26 -7.00
N LEU A 16 -16.12 -9.57 -6.72
CA LEU A 16 -16.65 -10.18 -5.51
C LEU A 16 -15.85 -9.78 -4.27
N ILE A 17 -14.53 -9.70 -4.35
CA ILE A 17 -13.66 -9.24 -3.25
C ILE A 17 -13.90 -7.75 -2.97
N LEU A 18 -14.00 -6.92 -4.01
CA LEU A 18 -14.32 -5.49 -3.92
C LEU A 18 -15.72 -5.26 -3.34
N THR A 19 -16.73 -6.02 -3.79
CA THR A 19 -18.10 -5.90 -3.27
C THR A 19 -18.20 -6.38 -1.83
N LEU A 20 -17.47 -7.42 -1.43
CA LEU A 20 -17.44 -7.89 -0.04
C LEU A 20 -16.79 -6.85 0.89
N GLN A 21 -15.72 -6.21 0.46
CA GLN A 21 -15.04 -5.18 1.24
C GLN A 21 -15.84 -3.86 1.29
N LEU A 22 -16.43 -3.44 0.18
CA LEU A 22 -17.27 -2.25 0.12
C LEU A 22 -18.59 -2.46 0.85
N SER A 23 -19.20 -3.66 0.80
CA SER A 23 -20.43 -3.98 1.55
C SER A 23 -20.18 -3.97 3.05
N GLY A 24 -19.02 -4.46 3.52
CA GLY A 24 -18.63 -4.36 4.93
C GLY A 24 -18.46 -2.91 5.40
N ALA A 25 -17.84 -2.07 4.58
CA ALA A 25 -17.67 -0.64 4.86
C ALA A 25 -19.02 0.11 4.85
N PHE A 26 -19.93 -0.21 3.93
CA PHE A 26 -21.26 0.38 3.85
C PHE A 26 -22.18 -0.07 4.99
N LEU A 27 -22.12 -1.32 5.44
CA LEU A 27 -22.87 -1.80 6.59
C LEU A 27 -22.43 -1.12 7.90
N CYS A 28 -21.14 -0.82 8.05
CA CYS A 28 -20.64 -0.03 9.19
C CYS A 28 -21.13 1.43 9.17
N MET A 29 -21.30 2.03 7.98
CA MET A 29 -21.81 3.41 7.85
C MET A 29 -23.32 3.54 8.10
N ALA A 30 -24.09 2.45 7.99
CA ALA A 30 -25.54 2.45 8.16
C ALA A 30 -26.01 2.28 9.62
N ALA A 31 -25.10 2.03 10.56
CA ALA A 31 -25.40 1.85 11.99
C ALA A 31 -24.91 3.05 12.81
N GLU A 32 -25.41 4.26 12.54
CA GLU A 32 -25.30 5.36 13.49
C GLU A 32 -26.41 5.24 14.55
N PRO A 33 -26.09 5.11 15.84
CA PRO A 33 -27.05 5.34 16.89
C PRO A 33 -27.26 6.85 17.04
N GLU A 34 -28.44 7.34 16.78
CA GLU A 34 -28.85 8.70 17.15
C GLU A 34 -28.63 8.91 18.67
N GLY A 35 -27.71 9.80 19.01
CA GLY A 35 -27.64 10.33 20.37
C GLY A 35 -26.30 10.40 21.09
N ALA A 36 -25.17 9.95 20.53
CA ALA A 36 -23.86 10.19 21.13
C ALA A 36 -23.23 11.44 20.47
N LYS A 37 -22.98 12.49 21.26
CA LYS A 37 -21.95 13.49 20.91
C LYS A 37 -20.63 12.72 20.87
N ALA A 38 -20.27 12.19 19.70
CA ALA A 38 -18.94 11.67 19.46
C ALA A 38 -17.98 12.83 19.74
N ASN A 39 -17.06 12.66 20.69
CA ASN A 39 -15.92 13.54 20.83
C ASN A 39 -15.20 13.46 19.48
N GLU A 40 -15.27 14.52 18.67
CA GLU A 40 -14.54 14.57 17.41
C GLU A 40 -13.06 14.38 17.73
N GLU A 41 -12.48 13.31 17.21
CA GLU A 41 -11.05 13.06 17.39
C GLU A 41 -10.23 14.25 16.90
N SER A 42 -9.19 14.60 17.63
CA SER A 42 -8.31 15.71 17.24
C SER A 42 -7.59 15.40 15.92
N GLU A 43 -7.23 16.43 15.16
CA GLU A 43 -6.43 16.25 13.93
C GLU A 43 -5.08 15.57 14.21
N GLU A 44 -4.53 15.77 15.41
CA GLU A 44 -3.29 15.13 15.84
C GLU A 44 -3.47 13.64 16.10
N ASP A 45 -4.57 13.22 16.71
CA ASP A 45 -4.87 11.80 16.94
C ASP A 45 -5.16 11.09 15.62
N LEU A 46 -5.90 11.74 14.72
CA LEU A 46 -6.15 11.23 13.37
C LEU A 46 -4.84 11.10 12.57
N ALA A 47 -3.89 12.05 12.72
CA ALA A 47 -2.59 11.96 12.08
C ALA A 47 -1.83 10.72 12.55
N LYS A 48 -1.78 10.48 13.86
CA LYS A 48 -1.13 9.29 14.44
C LYS A 48 -1.78 7.99 13.97
N LYS A 49 -3.12 7.94 13.92
CA LYS A 49 -3.86 6.77 13.40
C LYS A 49 -3.61 6.54 11.91
N ALA A 50 -3.60 7.60 11.10
CA ALA A 50 -3.32 7.53 9.66
C ALA A 50 -1.91 7.01 9.33
N GLN A 51 -0.97 7.18 10.25
CA GLN A 51 0.43 6.74 10.13
C GLN A 51 0.63 5.27 10.56
N ASN A 52 -0.39 4.62 11.12
CA ASN A 52 -0.34 3.26 11.61
C ASN A 52 -0.85 2.26 10.54
N PRO A 53 0.00 1.37 9.99
CA PRO A 53 -0.40 0.41 8.97
C PRO A 53 -1.34 -0.71 9.48
N VAL A 54 -1.48 -0.84 10.79
CA VAL A 54 -2.37 -1.80 11.46
C VAL A 54 -3.34 -1.07 12.40
N ALA A 55 -3.79 0.13 11.99
CA ALA A 55 -4.75 0.91 12.76
C ALA A 55 -6.12 0.23 12.81
N ASP A 56 -6.80 0.39 13.94
CA ASP A 56 -8.20 0.04 14.10
C ASP A 56 -9.08 1.20 13.58
N MET A 57 -8.97 1.44 12.28
CA MET A 57 -9.66 2.52 11.58
C MET A 57 -9.78 2.17 10.09
N ILE A 58 -10.95 2.31 9.51
CA ILE A 58 -11.11 2.18 8.06
C ILE A 58 -10.41 3.37 7.39
N SER A 59 -9.55 3.09 6.43
CA SER A 59 -8.92 4.14 5.63
C SER A 59 -8.77 3.73 4.17
N ILE A 60 -8.82 4.71 3.29
CA ILE A 60 -8.75 4.49 1.84
C ILE A 60 -7.67 5.41 1.26
N PRO A 61 -6.38 5.00 1.33
CA PRO A 61 -5.29 5.72 0.68
C PRO A 61 -5.34 5.58 -0.85
N LEU A 62 -5.19 6.69 -1.55
CA LEU A 62 -4.80 6.76 -2.94
C LEU A 62 -3.37 7.32 -2.99
N GLN A 63 -2.41 6.44 -3.22
CA GLN A 63 -0.99 6.78 -3.26
C GLN A 63 -0.53 6.86 -4.71
N ASN A 64 -0.06 8.01 -5.14
CA ASN A 64 0.44 8.27 -6.48
C ASN A 64 1.95 8.39 -6.44
N ASN A 65 2.66 7.52 -7.15
CA ASN A 65 4.11 7.53 -7.25
C ASN A 65 4.51 7.90 -8.68
N PHE A 66 5.27 8.96 -8.83
CA PHE A 66 5.89 9.40 -10.08
C PHE A 66 7.37 9.04 -10.00
N ASN A 67 7.78 8.07 -10.78
CA ASN A 67 9.12 7.53 -10.82
C ASN A 67 9.86 8.11 -12.03
N PHE A 68 10.93 8.85 -11.78
CA PHE A 68 11.67 9.57 -12.81
C PHE A 68 12.99 8.89 -13.14
N ASN A 69 13.51 9.16 -14.33
CA ASN A 69 14.69 8.55 -14.89
C ASN A 69 14.57 7.01 -14.95
N TYR A 70 13.37 6.55 -15.33
CA TYR A 70 13.06 5.13 -15.42
C TYR A 70 13.40 4.58 -16.80
N GLY A 71 14.08 3.42 -16.83
CA GLY A 71 14.50 2.77 -18.07
C GLY A 71 15.69 3.47 -18.75
N SER A 72 16.17 2.88 -19.83
CA SER A 72 17.34 3.37 -20.57
C SER A 72 17.15 4.72 -21.27
N GLN A 73 15.90 5.17 -21.40
CA GLN A 73 15.53 6.44 -22.06
C GLN A 73 15.12 7.54 -21.07
N ASN A 74 15.27 7.31 -19.76
CA ASN A 74 14.96 8.28 -18.69
C ASN A 74 13.51 8.76 -18.71
N HIS A 75 12.59 7.88 -18.96
CA HIS A 75 11.16 8.19 -18.96
C HIS A 75 10.60 8.37 -17.53
N MET A 76 9.33 8.78 -17.45
CA MET A 76 8.56 8.81 -16.22
C MET A 76 7.59 7.63 -16.19
N GLN A 77 7.68 6.79 -15.16
CA GLN A 77 6.68 5.77 -14.84
C GLN A 77 5.72 6.31 -13.78
N TYR A 78 4.42 6.05 -13.93
CA TYR A 78 3.46 6.32 -12.87
C TYR A 78 2.90 5.02 -12.28
N VAL A 79 2.80 4.99 -10.94
CA VAL A 79 2.18 3.89 -10.20
C VAL A 79 1.21 4.48 -9.18
N GLY A 80 -0.08 4.40 -9.48
CA GLY A 80 -1.16 4.76 -8.58
C GLY A 80 -1.67 3.54 -7.83
N ASN A 81 -1.65 3.56 -6.49
CA ASN A 81 -2.10 2.46 -5.65
C ASN A 81 -3.33 2.88 -4.87
N LEU A 82 -4.48 2.26 -5.12
CA LEU A 82 -5.61 2.32 -4.22
C LEU A 82 -5.43 1.25 -3.15
N GLN A 83 -5.43 1.66 -1.86
CA GLN A 83 -4.99 0.79 -0.76
C GLN A 83 -5.98 0.75 0.41
N PRO A 84 -7.24 0.27 0.26
CA PRO A 84 -8.17 0.18 1.37
C PRO A 84 -7.60 -0.67 2.51
N VAL A 85 -7.71 -0.14 3.73
CA VAL A 85 -7.38 -0.81 4.99
C VAL A 85 -8.68 -0.91 5.79
N ILE A 86 -9.04 -2.14 6.16
CA ILE A 86 -10.29 -2.44 6.86
C ILE A 86 -9.97 -3.31 8.07
N PRO A 87 -10.18 -2.81 9.29
CA PRO A 87 -10.11 -3.61 10.50
C PRO A 87 -11.39 -4.44 10.65
N ILE A 88 -11.24 -5.68 11.11
CA ILE A 88 -12.30 -6.63 11.42
C ILE A 88 -12.07 -7.09 12.86
N HIS A 89 -13.00 -6.79 13.75
CA HIS A 89 -12.94 -7.26 15.15
C HIS A 89 -13.25 -8.76 15.19
N ALA A 90 -12.19 -9.58 15.26
CA ALA A 90 -12.34 -11.04 15.25
C ALA A 90 -12.73 -11.60 16.62
N THR A 91 -12.14 -11.06 17.69
CA THR A 91 -12.45 -11.39 19.09
C THR A 91 -12.25 -10.16 19.97
N GLU A 92 -12.56 -10.25 21.26
CA GLU A 92 -12.30 -9.17 22.22
C GLU A 92 -10.83 -8.76 22.32
N ASN A 93 -9.91 -9.66 21.99
CA ASN A 93 -8.47 -9.48 22.15
C ASN A 93 -7.73 -9.34 20.81
N TRP A 94 -8.36 -9.67 19.68
CA TRP A 94 -7.69 -9.74 18.40
C TRP A 94 -8.50 -9.13 17.28
N ASN A 95 -7.85 -8.30 16.47
CA ASN A 95 -8.35 -7.75 15.22
C ASN A 95 -7.64 -8.41 14.03
N VAL A 96 -8.37 -8.60 12.95
CA VAL A 96 -7.80 -8.91 11.63
C VAL A 96 -7.86 -7.64 10.80
N ILE A 97 -6.71 -7.10 10.43
CA ILE A 97 -6.62 -5.87 9.64
C ILE A 97 -6.25 -6.27 8.22
N THR A 98 -7.17 -6.05 7.29
CA THR A 98 -6.94 -6.34 5.87
C THR A 98 -6.45 -5.09 5.16
N ARG A 99 -5.43 -5.26 4.32
CA ARG A 99 -4.92 -4.22 3.42
C ARG A 99 -4.86 -4.78 2.01
N THR A 100 -5.62 -4.19 1.11
CA THR A 100 -5.57 -4.52 -0.33
C THR A 100 -4.79 -3.44 -1.06
N ILE A 101 -3.93 -3.81 -2.00
CA ILE A 101 -3.22 -2.88 -2.89
C ILE A 101 -3.65 -3.20 -4.31
N MET A 102 -4.22 -2.20 -4.99
CA MET A 102 -4.67 -2.28 -6.38
C MET A 102 -3.91 -1.26 -7.22
N PRO A 103 -2.87 -1.69 -7.96
CA PRO A 103 -2.05 -0.78 -8.74
C PRO A 103 -2.72 -0.42 -10.09
N VAL A 104 -2.63 0.86 -10.46
CA VAL A 104 -2.84 1.37 -11.83
C VAL A 104 -1.50 1.90 -12.30
N ILE A 105 -1.00 1.39 -13.40
CA ILE A 105 0.37 1.64 -13.85
C ILE A 105 0.35 2.27 -15.23
N TYR A 106 1.04 3.41 -15.39
CA TYR A 106 1.54 3.87 -16.67
C TYR A 106 2.97 3.39 -16.80
N GLN A 107 3.16 2.45 -17.72
CA GLN A 107 4.46 1.90 -18.07
C GLN A 107 4.92 2.59 -19.36
N PRO A 108 5.99 3.40 -19.30
CA PRO A 108 6.56 3.99 -20.50
C PRO A 108 7.23 2.92 -21.37
N GLU A 109 7.49 3.26 -22.61
CA GLU A 109 8.25 2.43 -23.54
C GLU A 109 9.58 1.97 -22.91
N LEU A 110 9.76 0.64 -22.80
CA LEU A 110 10.99 0.05 -22.24
C LEU A 110 12.03 -0.29 -23.30
N ALA A 111 11.60 -0.47 -24.54
CA ALA A 111 12.45 -0.74 -25.69
C ALA A 111 11.81 -0.14 -26.95
N PRO A 112 12.61 0.22 -27.97
CA PRO A 112 12.12 0.83 -29.20
C PRO A 112 10.97 0.04 -29.82
N ASN A 113 9.87 0.72 -30.15
CA ASN A 113 8.62 0.20 -30.74
C ASN A 113 7.74 -0.67 -29.83
N MET A 114 7.94 -0.70 -28.52
CA MET A 114 7.02 -1.38 -27.60
C MET A 114 5.78 -0.52 -27.26
N GLY A 115 5.89 0.80 -27.37
CA GLY A 115 4.83 1.75 -27.01
C GLY A 115 4.61 1.87 -25.50
N ASP A 116 3.88 2.90 -25.11
CA ASP A 116 3.46 3.14 -23.72
C ASP A 116 2.21 2.34 -23.40
N VAL A 117 2.08 1.88 -22.15
CA VAL A 117 0.93 1.07 -21.71
C VAL A 117 0.35 1.62 -20.42
N TRP A 118 -0.98 1.76 -20.38
CA TRP A 118 -1.76 1.88 -19.16
C TRP A 118 -2.38 0.52 -18.82
N GLY A 119 -2.17 0.06 -17.61
CA GLY A 119 -2.73 -1.22 -17.18
C GLY A 119 -2.93 -1.30 -15.66
N LEU A 120 -3.72 -2.29 -15.26
CA LEU A 120 -3.74 -2.69 -13.86
C LEU A 120 -2.50 -3.53 -13.57
N GLY A 121 -1.97 -3.39 -12.36
CA GLY A 121 -0.93 -4.28 -11.86
C GLY A 121 -1.51 -5.47 -11.09
N ASP A 122 -0.63 -6.25 -10.48
CA ASP A 122 -1.01 -7.39 -9.68
C ASP A 122 -1.57 -6.94 -8.32
N ILE A 123 -2.78 -7.39 -7.99
CA ILE A 123 -3.43 -7.07 -6.72
C ILE A 123 -2.76 -7.86 -5.60
N GLN A 124 -2.51 -7.18 -4.49
CA GLN A 124 -1.99 -7.78 -3.27
C GLN A 124 -3.00 -7.62 -2.14
N LEU A 125 -3.17 -8.68 -1.35
CA LEU A 125 -3.98 -8.69 -0.14
C LEU A 125 -3.11 -9.15 1.04
N THR A 126 -3.05 -8.34 2.08
CA THR A 126 -2.42 -8.69 3.37
C THR A 126 -3.49 -8.76 4.44
N ALA A 127 -3.42 -9.75 5.32
CA ALA A 127 -4.28 -9.88 6.48
C ALA A 127 -3.40 -9.97 7.74
N PHE A 128 -3.36 -8.90 8.53
CA PHE A 128 -2.61 -8.84 9.79
C PHE A 128 -3.48 -9.26 10.96
N LEU A 129 -3.03 -10.22 11.75
CA LEU A 129 -3.53 -10.47 13.09
C LEU A 129 -2.83 -9.52 14.05
N SER A 130 -3.58 -8.67 14.74
CA SER A 130 -3.08 -7.63 15.64
C SER A 130 -3.84 -7.65 16.97
N PRO A 131 -3.20 -7.45 18.13
CA PRO A 131 -3.90 -7.32 19.40
C PRO A 131 -4.85 -6.10 19.38
N SER A 132 -6.09 -6.25 19.87
CA SER A 132 -7.07 -5.14 19.96
C SER A 132 -6.67 -4.11 21.02
N LYS A 133 -5.92 -4.54 22.05
CA LYS A 133 -5.38 -3.68 23.12
C LYS A 133 -3.87 -3.83 23.18
N PRO A 134 -3.14 -3.24 22.22
CA PRO A 134 -1.69 -3.34 22.22
C PRO A 134 -1.13 -2.59 23.43
N GLY A 135 -0.07 -3.12 24.00
CA GLY A 135 0.77 -2.40 24.98
C GLY A 135 1.53 -1.26 24.29
N GLY A 136 2.66 -0.82 24.81
CA GLY A 136 3.43 0.29 24.24
C GLY A 136 3.91 0.10 22.79
N THR A 137 3.92 -1.14 22.25
CA THR A 137 4.23 -1.44 20.85
C THR A 137 3.00 -2.01 20.18
N ILE A 138 2.56 -1.38 19.09
CA ILE A 138 1.49 -1.86 18.22
C ILE A 138 2.14 -2.75 17.16
N TRP A 139 1.58 -3.93 16.91
CA TRP A 139 2.12 -4.85 15.92
C TRP A 139 1.05 -5.72 15.29
N GLY A 140 1.36 -6.27 14.14
CA GLY A 140 0.54 -7.24 13.45
C GLY A 140 1.39 -8.14 12.57
N VAL A 141 0.97 -9.41 12.46
CA VAL A 141 1.63 -10.41 11.62
C VAL A 141 0.58 -11.17 10.82
N GLY A 142 0.93 -11.64 9.64
CA GLY A 142 0.02 -12.44 8.84
C GLY A 142 0.51 -12.72 7.43
N PRO A 143 -0.30 -13.38 6.62
CA PRO A 143 0.04 -13.66 5.24
C PRO A 143 -0.18 -12.44 4.32
N ILE A 144 0.62 -12.39 3.25
CA ILE A 144 0.37 -11.59 2.06
C ILE A 144 0.21 -12.53 0.87
N ILE A 145 -0.74 -12.24 -0.01
CA ILE A 145 -0.95 -12.96 -1.27
C ILE A 145 -1.03 -11.97 -2.42
N GLN A 146 -0.44 -12.31 -3.55
CA GLN A 146 -0.50 -11.58 -4.82
C GLN A 146 -1.21 -12.42 -5.86
N ALA A 147 -2.17 -11.82 -6.56
CA ALA A 147 -2.85 -12.42 -7.70
C ALA A 147 -2.31 -11.82 -9.01
N PRO A 148 -2.09 -12.61 -10.07
CA PRO A 148 -1.68 -12.12 -11.38
C PRO A 148 -2.87 -11.47 -12.10
N SER A 149 -3.31 -10.33 -11.63
CA SER A 149 -4.49 -9.61 -12.08
C SER A 149 -4.17 -8.49 -13.08
N GLY A 150 -2.90 -8.25 -13.34
CA GLY A 150 -2.47 -7.22 -14.28
C GLY A 150 -3.02 -7.43 -15.68
N THR A 151 -3.31 -6.33 -16.37
CA THR A 151 -4.02 -6.36 -17.67
C THR A 151 -3.08 -6.35 -18.86
N ASP A 152 -1.79 -6.11 -18.65
CA ASP A 152 -0.76 -6.10 -19.67
C ASP A 152 0.49 -6.85 -19.20
N ASN A 153 1.24 -7.44 -20.13
CA ASN A 153 2.45 -8.19 -19.85
C ASN A 153 3.56 -7.38 -19.17
N THR A 154 3.55 -6.05 -19.32
CA THR A 154 4.53 -5.15 -18.71
C THR A 154 4.09 -4.66 -17.33
N THR A 155 2.82 -4.86 -16.95
CA THR A 155 2.25 -4.42 -15.67
C THR A 155 1.96 -5.58 -14.71
N THR A 156 2.07 -6.84 -15.18
CA THR A 156 1.87 -8.05 -14.37
C THR A 156 3.11 -8.91 -14.28
N SER A 157 3.30 -9.57 -13.14
CA SER A 157 4.26 -10.66 -13.00
C SER A 157 3.79 -11.96 -13.68
N GLY A 158 2.48 -12.11 -13.89
CA GLY A 158 1.86 -13.35 -14.37
C GLY A 158 1.90 -14.50 -13.35
N LYS A 159 2.27 -14.20 -12.08
CA LYS A 159 2.48 -15.19 -11.02
C LYS A 159 1.59 -14.96 -9.81
N TRP A 160 1.06 -16.05 -9.29
CA TRP A 160 0.59 -16.10 -7.91
C TRP A 160 1.79 -16.16 -6.98
N ALA A 161 1.83 -15.27 -6.01
CA ALA A 161 2.85 -15.27 -4.99
C ALA A 161 2.23 -15.13 -3.62
N ALA A 162 2.88 -15.65 -2.60
CA ALA A 162 2.45 -15.51 -1.22
C ALA A 162 3.68 -15.51 -0.29
N GLY A 163 3.45 -15.06 0.94
CA GLY A 163 4.49 -15.09 1.96
C GLY A 163 4.07 -14.43 3.26
N PRO A 164 4.99 -14.27 4.21
CA PRO A 164 4.75 -13.62 5.48
C PRO A 164 4.80 -12.10 5.36
N SER A 165 4.04 -11.43 6.22
CA SER A 165 4.08 -10.00 6.44
C SER A 165 4.05 -9.67 7.92
N ALA A 166 4.77 -8.64 8.35
CA ALA A 166 4.76 -8.14 9.69
C ALA A 166 4.84 -6.61 9.71
N ALA A 167 4.21 -6.00 10.68
CA ALA A 167 4.33 -4.57 10.97
C ALA A 167 4.48 -4.37 12.47
N ALA A 168 5.31 -3.39 12.86
CA ALA A 168 5.43 -2.99 14.26
C ALA A 168 5.71 -1.49 14.33
N LEU A 169 5.12 -0.81 15.32
CA LEU A 169 5.34 0.60 15.56
C LEU A 169 5.18 0.99 17.02
N ARG A 170 5.73 2.16 17.35
CA ARG A 170 5.50 2.84 18.62
C ARG A 170 5.06 4.28 18.37
N MET A 171 4.23 4.76 19.28
CA MET A 171 3.84 6.16 19.39
C MET A 171 4.41 6.69 20.71
N ASP A 172 5.28 7.70 20.63
CA ASP A 172 5.94 8.29 21.79
C ASP A 172 5.93 9.81 21.67
N GLY A 173 5.05 10.46 22.41
CA GLY A 173 4.81 11.90 22.33
C GLY A 173 4.41 12.31 20.91
N HIS A 174 5.25 13.11 20.26
CA HIS A 174 5.07 13.56 18.86
C HIS A 174 5.56 12.56 17.82
N TRP A 175 6.30 11.53 18.22
CA TRP A 175 6.90 10.57 17.31
C TRP A 175 5.98 9.38 17.06
N VAL A 176 5.92 8.97 15.79
CA VAL A 176 5.37 7.68 15.34
C VAL A 176 6.42 7.04 14.45
N TYR A 177 6.94 5.90 14.87
CA TYR A 177 8.00 5.21 14.16
C TYR A 177 7.82 3.71 14.19
N GLY A 178 8.29 3.06 13.14
CA GLY A 178 8.15 1.62 13.00
C GLY A 178 8.60 1.13 11.63
N ALA A 179 8.20 -0.08 11.32
CA ALA A 179 8.45 -0.68 10.03
C ALA A 179 7.37 -1.70 9.66
N LEU A 180 7.19 -1.86 8.35
CA LEU A 180 6.45 -2.95 7.74
C LEU A 180 7.44 -3.75 6.90
N VAL A 181 7.37 -5.07 6.98
CA VAL A 181 8.16 -5.99 6.16
C VAL A 181 7.26 -7.05 5.58
N ASN A 182 7.50 -7.43 4.33
CA ASN A 182 6.91 -8.62 3.74
C ASN A 182 7.89 -9.31 2.78
N TYR A 183 7.60 -10.56 2.52
CA TYR A 183 8.26 -11.37 1.52
C TYR A 183 7.22 -12.05 0.64
N LEU A 184 7.43 -12.01 -0.66
CA LEU A 184 6.59 -12.68 -1.66
C LEU A 184 7.42 -13.69 -2.43
N SER A 185 6.93 -14.92 -2.52
CA SER A 185 7.49 -15.97 -3.36
C SER A 185 6.41 -16.58 -4.24
N SER A 186 6.68 -16.70 -5.52
CA SER A 186 5.72 -17.28 -6.47
C SER A 186 5.63 -18.80 -6.30
N PHE A 187 4.40 -19.32 -6.40
CA PHE A 187 4.10 -20.75 -6.29
C PHE A 187 3.29 -21.32 -7.47
N ALA A 188 2.69 -20.44 -8.29
CA ALA A 188 1.89 -20.80 -9.46
C ALA A 188 1.85 -19.66 -10.48
N GLY A 189 1.28 -19.89 -11.66
CA GLY A 189 1.07 -18.88 -12.70
C GLY A 189 1.60 -19.32 -14.06
N GLN A 190 1.81 -18.35 -14.95
CA GLN A 190 2.26 -18.58 -16.33
C GLN A 190 3.67 -19.17 -16.35
N SER A 191 3.89 -20.26 -17.09
CA SER A 191 5.18 -20.98 -17.10
C SER A 191 6.30 -20.22 -17.85
N ASP A 192 5.92 -19.34 -18.77
CA ASP A 192 6.81 -18.51 -19.59
C ASP A 192 7.23 -17.20 -18.89
N ARG A 193 6.74 -16.94 -17.67
CA ARG A 193 7.09 -15.76 -16.85
C ARG A 193 8.10 -16.13 -15.77
N GLY A 194 9.01 -15.18 -15.48
CA GLY A 194 10.00 -15.33 -14.42
C GLY A 194 9.36 -15.57 -13.05
N ALA A 195 10.07 -16.28 -12.18
CA ALA A 195 9.65 -16.45 -10.79
C ALA A 195 9.67 -15.10 -10.04
N VAL A 196 8.80 -14.96 -9.04
CA VAL A 196 8.81 -13.83 -8.10
C VAL A 196 9.45 -14.30 -6.81
N SER A 197 10.44 -13.56 -6.33
CA SER A 197 11.04 -13.70 -5.00
C SER A 197 11.47 -12.31 -4.56
N GLN A 198 10.67 -11.65 -3.72
CA GLN A 198 10.83 -10.23 -3.42
C GLN A 198 10.65 -9.92 -1.95
N TRP A 199 11.59 -9.19 -1.38
CA TRP A 199 11.45 -8.53 -0.09
C TRP A 199 10.96 -7.10 -0.27
N LEU A 200 10.14 -6.65 0.68
CA LEU A 200 9.80 -5.25 0.89
C LEU A 200 10.02 -4.93 2.36
N LEU A 201 10.77 -3.86 2.61
CA LEU A 201 10.92 -3.24 3.93
C LEU A 201 10.54 -1.77 3.81
N GLN A 202 9.55 -1.36 4.59
CA GLN A 202 9.11 0.03 4.68
C GLN A 202 9.28 0.53 6.11
N PRO A 203 10.48 1.06 6.47
CA PRO A 203 10.61 1.83 7.70
C PRO A 203 9.84 3.13 7.56
N PHE A 204 9.30 3.64 8.66
CA PHE A 204 8.66 4.94 8.70
C PHE A 204 8.97 5.68 9.97
N LEU A 205 9.17 6.98 9.83
CA LEU A 205 9.44 7.90 10.92
C LEU A 205 8.61 9.16 10.69
N ASN A 206 7.77 9.50 11.65
CA ASN A 206 6.91 10.67 11.57
C ASN A 206 7.10 11.52 12.84
N TYR A 207 7.09 12.83 12.66
CA TYR A 207 7.09 13.81 13.75
C TYR A 207 5.85 14.69 13.63
N ASN A 208 4.91 14.53 14.56
CA ASN A 208 3.63 15.23 14.57
C ASN A 208 3.79 16.64 15.14
N LEU A 209 3.21 17.60 14.44
CA LEU A 209 3.21 19.01 14.73
C LEU A 209 1.78 19.48 15.07
N PRO A 210 1.58 20.67 15.65
CA PRO A 210 0.25 21.21 15.89
C PRO A 210 -0.60 21.33 14.62
N HIS A 211 -1.93 21.32 14.79
CA HIS A 211 -2.91 21.50 13.71
C HIS A 211 -2.84 20.41 12.63
N GLY A 212 -2.56 19.17 13.03
CA GLY A 212 -2.57 18.00 12.14
C GLY A 212 -1.43 17.95 11.13
N TRP A 213 -0.46 18.86 11.18
CA TRP A 213 0.76 18.77 10.38
C TRP A 213 1.72 17.72 10.91
N TYR A 214 2.53 17.13 10.04
CA TYR A 214 3.63 16.25 10.41
C TYR A 214 4.72 16.20 9.35
N LEU A 215 5.93 15.96 9.79
CA LEU A 215 7.04 15.56 8.93
C LEU A 215 7.07 14.04 8.84
N THR A 216 7.45 13.51 7.69
CA THR A 216 7.39 12.08 7.42
C THR A 216 8.53 11.61 6.53
N SER A 217 9.03 10.42 6.83
CA SER A 217 9.87 9.64 5.94
C SER A 217 9.38 8.20 5.97
N SER A 218 8.96 7.67 4.80
CA SER A 218 8.49 6.29 4.68
C SER A 218 8.97 5.65 3.37
N PRO A 219 10.30 5.50 3.21
CA PRO A 219 10.87 4.86 2.03
C PRO A 219 10.40 3.41 1.89
N ILE A 220 10.24 2.93 0.66
CA ILE A 220 9.94 1.52 0.36
C ILE A 220 11.19 0.90 -0.24
N ILE A 221 11.93 0.20 0.59
CA ILE A 221 13.11 -0.56 0.19
C ILE A 221 12.63 -1.89 -0.37
N THR A 222 13.08 -2.26 -1.57
CA THR A 222 12.75 -3.55 -2.18
C THR A 222 14.01 -4.30 -2.58
N ALA A 223 13.91 -5.64 -2.55
CA ALA A 223 14.97 -6.51 -3.04
C ALA A 223 14.36 -7.62 -3.90
N ASN A 224 14.69 -7.63 -5.19
CA ASN A 224 14.31 -8.70 -6.12
C ASN A 224 15.40 -9.79 -6.10
N MET A 225 15.11 -10.89 -5.41
CA MET A 225 16.06 -12.00 -5.24
C MET A 225 16.24 -12.85 -6.50
N MET A 226 15.51 -12.56 -7.58
CA MET A 226 15.66 -13.21 -8.88
C MET A 226 16.52 -12.41 -9.85
N ALA A 227 16.95 -11.20 -9.46
CA ALA A 227 17.82 -10.36 -10.26
C ALA A 227 19.30 -10.72 -10.04
N GLU A 228 20.16 -10.28 -10.96
CA GLU A 228 21.62 -10.36 -10.80
C GLU A 228 22.08 -9.47 -9.62
N ASP A 229 23.22 -9.80 -9.01
CA ASP A 229 23.68 -9.20 -7.74
C ASP A 229 23.64 -7.67 -7.70
N SER A 230 24.02 -7.00 -8.78
CA SER A 230 24.01 -5.52 -8.87
C SER A 230 22.60 -4.92 -9.08
N GLN A 231 21.60 -5.75 -9.43
CA GLN A 231 20.25 -5.35 -9.82
C GLN A 231 19.19 -5.71 -8.74
N VAL A 232 19.62 -6.20 -7.58
CA VAL A 232 18.74 -6.73 -6.53
C VAL A 232 17.99 -5.63 -5.81
N TRP A 233 18.66 -4.54 -5.43
CA TRP A 233 18.16 -3.59 -4.46
C TRP A 233 17.64 -2.30 -5.07
N THR A 234 16.50 -1.82 -4.54
CA THR A 234 16.08 -0.41 -4.66
C THR A 234 15.99 0.18 -3.27
N VAL A 235 16.80 1.19 -2.99
CA VAL A 235 16.93 1.82 -1.67
C VAL A 235 16.67 3.32 -1.78
N PRO A 236 15.42 3.77 -1.56
CA PRO A 236 15.08 5.19 -1.53
C PRO A 236 15.48 5.84 -0.21
N LEU A 237 16.01 7.06 -0.27
CA LEU A 237 16.19 7.96 0.85
C LEU A 237 15.44 9.26 0.58
N GLY A 238 14.73 9.77 1.59
CA GLY A 238 13.96 10.99 1.44
C GLY A 238 12.87 11.12 2.47
N GLY A 239 11.97 12.04 2.22
CA GLY A 239 10.86 12.33 3.12
C GLY A 239 10.03 13.50 2.63
N GLY A 240 9.20 14.04 3.50
CA GLY A 240 8.31 15.13 3.16
C GLY A 240 7.45 15.56 4.33
N ALA A 241 6.25 16.02 4.00
CA ALA A 241 5.30 16.47 5.01
C ALA A 241 3.88 16.00 4.65
N GLY A 242 3.04 15.97 5.65
CA GLY A 242 1.62 15.73 5.49
C GLY A 242 0.79 16.55 6.46
N ARG A 243 -0.51 16.55 6.21
CA ARG A 243 -1.49 17.22 7.04
C ARG A 243 -2.82 16.51 7.02
N ILE A 244 -3.48 16.46 8.17
CA ILE A 244 -4.90 16.15 8.26
C ILE A 244 -5.70 17.41 7.93
N VAL A 245 -6.64 17.28 7.01
CA VAL A 245 -7.60 18.33 6.66
C VAL A 245 -9.01 17.78 6.73
N ARG A 246 -9.97 18.56 7.21
CA ARG A 246 -11.39 18.18 7.22
C ARG A 246 -12.11 18.87 6.06
N ILE A 247 -12.83 18.08 5.27
CA ILE A 247 -13.73 18.57 4.22
C ILE A 247 -15.14 18.19 4.65
N GLY A 248 -15.87 19.15 5.19
CA GLY A 248 -17.09 18.89 5.93
C GLY A 248 -16.82 18.08 7.19
N LYS A 249 -17.46 16.92 7.32
CA LYS A 249 -17.25 16.00 8.46
C LYS A 249 -16.16 14.95 8.20
N LEU A 250 -15.68 14.84 6.95
CA LEU A 250 -14.74 13.80 6.56
C LEU A 250 -13.29 14.27 6.72
N PRO A 251 -12.48 13.56 7.50
CA PRO A 251 -11.05 13.82 7.60
C PRO A 251 -10.28 13.15 6.45
N PHE A 252 -9.37 13.91 5.87
CA PHE A 252 -8.43 13.46 4.85
C PHE A 252 -7.01 13.65 5.33
N ASN A 253 -6.16 12.68 5.07
CA ASN A 253 -4.72 12.80 5.21
C ASN A 253 -4.11 13.09 3.83
N ILE A 254 -3.46 14.23 3.69
CA ILE A 254 -2.76 14.64 2.47
C ILE A 254 -1.27 14.63 2.76
N GLN A 255 -0.47 13.98 1.89
CA GLN A 255 0.95 13.79 2.11
C GLN A 255 1.72 13.95 0.80
N LEU A 256 2.88 14.59 0.88
CA LEU A 256 3.84 14.72 -0.22
C LEU A 256 5.23 14.35 0.28
N GLN A 257 5.90 13.44 -0.44
CA GLN A 257 7.26 13.00 -0.16
C GLN A 257 8.08 12.94 -1.45
N GLY A 258 9.38 13.25 -1.34
CA GLY A 258 10.37 13.05 -2.40
C GLY A 258 11.44 12.04 -1.95
N PHE A 259 11.88 11.18 -2.86
CA PHE A 259 12.88 10.15 -2.61
C PHE A 259 13.93 10.12 -3.72
N TYR A 260 15.18 9.92 -3.34
CA TYR A 260 16.27 9.59 -4.23
C TYR A 260 16.73 8.16 -3.96
N ASN A 261 16.85 7.33 -5.00
CA ASN A 261 17.26 5.94 -4.88
C ASN A 261 18.78 5.87 -4.87
N VAL A 262 19.38 5.67 -3.69
CA VAL A 262 20.86 5.56 -3.52
C VAL A 262 21.40 4.23 -4.03
N ALA A 263 20.52 3.25 -4.20
CA ALA A 263 20.77 2.01 -4.94
C ALA A 263 19.52 1.69 -5.74
N HIS A 264 19.67 1.33 -6.99
CA HIS A 264 18.59 0.90 -7.89
C HIS A 264 19.16 0.05 -9.03
N PRO A 265 18.35 -0.82 -9.65
CA PRO A 265 18.71 -1.47 -10.92
C PRO A 265 18.99 -0.43 -12.01
N ASP A 266 19.81 -0.79 -13.00
CA ASP A 266 20.18 0.11 -14.11
C ASP A 266 18.97 0.69 -14.85
N ALA A 267 17.89 -0.10 -14.99
CA ALA A 267 16.63 0.34 -15.57
C ALA A 267 15.64 0.87 -14.52
N GLY A 268 16.00 0.89 -13.24
CA GLY A 268 15.16 1.40 -12.16
C GLY A 268 15.14 2.93 -12.12
N PRO A 269 14.15 3.53 -11.44
CA PRO A 269 14.09 4.98 -11.30
C PRO A 269 15.21 5.50 -10.39
N GLU A 270 15.77 6.67 -10.72
CA GLU A 270 16.74 7.34 -9.86
C GLU A 270 16.07 8.09 -8.71
N TRP A 271 14.89 8.68 -8.93
CA TRP A 271 14.17 9.42 -7.91
C TRP A 271 12.65 9.33 -8.12
N SER A 272 11.90 9.65 -7.08
CA SER A 272 10.46 9.62 -7.15
C SER A 272 9.81 10.71 -6.30
N ILE A 273 8.61 11.12 -6.71
CA ILE A 273 7.69 11.91 -5.91
C ILE A 273 6.50 11.03 -5.58
N ARG A 274 6.12 11.02 -4.30
CA ARG A 274 4.92 10.35 -3.80
C ARG A 274 3.93 11.37 -3.28
N PHE A 275 2.76 11.39 -3.89
CA PHE A 275 1.62 12.16 -3.41
C PHE A 275 0.51 11.22 -2.96
N GLN A 276 0.00 11.39 -1.74
CA GLN A 276 -1.05 10.55 -1.18
C GLN A 276 -2.21 11.40 -0.68
N ILE A 277 -3.42 10.95 -1.01
CA ILE A 277 -4.67 11.38 -0.37
C ILE A 277 -5.29 10.15 0.27
N GLN A 278 -5.62 10.22 1.54
CA GLN A 278 -6.20 9.11 2.29
C GLN A 278 -7.46 9.60 3.01
N LEU A 279 -8.60 9.01 2.65
CA LEU A 279 -9.84 9.20 3.41
C LEU A 279 -9.74 8.38 4.70
N LEU A 280 -10.08 8.99 5.82
CA LEU A 280 -10.12 8.37 7.14
C LEU A 280 -11.57 8.25 7.58
N LEU A 281 -11.96 7.06 8.03
CA LEU A 281 -13.31 6.79 8.54
C LEU A 281 -13.16 6.23 9.96
N PRO A 282 -13.07 7.11 10.98
CA PRO A 282 -13.06 6.70 12.38
C PRO A 282 -14.34 5.90 12.70
N GLN A 283 -14.17 4.82 13.48
CA GLN A 283 -15.30 3.98 13.96
C GLN A 283 -15.79 4.46 15.31
#